data_927c6f401b2f5b0aefa75d1d77c7a176
#
_entry.id   927c6f401b2f5b0aefa75d1d77c7a176
#
_cell.length_a   1.000
_cell.length_b   1.000
_cell.length_c   1.000
_cell.angle_alpha   90.00
_cell.angle_beta   90.00
_cell.angle_gamma   90.00
#
_symmetry.space_group_name_H-M   'P 1'
#
loop_
_entity.id
_entity.type
_entity.pdbx_description
1 polymer ?
#
loop_
_entity_poly.entity_id
_entity_poly.type
_entity_poly.pdbx_seq_one_letter_code
_entity_poly.pdbx_strand_id
1 'polypeptide(L)'
;MQIRVGYELVYGCPQPTPMIFALKIHPSRDADIIVADELRTQPYVPVRHDLDAFGNWCSRFVAPAGEIRIFGDALVEDSGAPDLVAPDAPPTPIEALPPHALLYLAGSRYCETDLLAPIAWELFGRTTPGWARVQAIVDFVHDHLRFGYEFARATRTAWEGYQERVGVCRDFAHLAIALCRSMNIPARYCTGYLGDIGVPASSAPMDFSGWFEAFLDGRWYAFDARHNMPRVGRIVIARGRDAADVAISTAFGPTLLKSFRVWTDEVGDRRPHHAFATGWGSDAMVPGTS
;
A
#
# COMPACT_ATOMS: atom_id res chain seq x y z
N MET A 1 2.20 -15.89 -15.85
CA MET A 1 3.45 -16.05 -15.09
C MET A 1 3.12 -16.38 -13.65
N GLN A 2 4.05 -17.01 -12.91
CA GLN A 2 3.83 -17.31 -11.51
C GLN A 2 4.72 -16.42 -10.64
N ILE A 3 4.15 -15.86 -9.60
CA ILE A 3 4.84 -14.98 -8.67
C ILE A 3 4.73 -15.58 -7.27
N ARG A 4 5.88 -15.85 -6.64
CA ARG A 4 5.96 -16.21 -5.25
C ARG A 4 6.04 -14.96 -4.39
N VAL A 5 5.13 -14.84 -3.43
CA VAL A 5 5.09 -13.72 -2.48
C VAL A 5 5.08 -14.24 -1.05
N GLY A 6 5.60 -13.45 -0.14
CA GLY A 6 5.53 -13.81 1.25
C GLY A 6 6.21 -12.81 2.17
N TYR A 7 6.12 -13.11 3.46
CA TYR A 7 6.62 -12.24 4.51
C TYR A 7 7.05 -13.05 5.75
N GLU A 8 7.91 -12.42 6.51
CA GLU A 8 8.31 -12.84 7.84
C GLU A 8 8.48 -11.62 8.73
N LEU A 9 7.73 -11.56 9.83
CA LEU A 9 7.81 -10.53 10.85
C LEU A 9 8.10 -11.20 12.20
N VAL A 10 9.02 -10.61 12.97
CA VAL A 10 9.33 -11.08 14.32
C VAL A 10 9.08 -9.95 15.30
N TYR A 11 8.20 -10.17 16.26
CA TYR A 11 7.88 -9.21 17.31
C TYR A 11 8.33 -9.74 18.68
N GLY A 12 8.83 -8.81 19.51
CA GLY A 12 8.98 -9.01 20.95
C GLY A 12 7.81 -8.36 21.68
N CYS A 13 7.08 -9.13 22.47
CA CYS A 13 5.93 -8.68 23.25
C CYS A 13 6.28 -8.85 24.74
N PRO A 14 6.37 -7.78 25.55
CA PRO A 14 6.69 -7.92 26.98
C PRO A 14 5.54 -8.55 27.78
N GLN A 15 4.33 -8.56 27.22
CA GLN A 15 3.11 -9.16 27.79
C GLN A 15 2.23 -9.69 26.66
N PRO A 16 1.19 -10.52 26.97
CA PRO A 16 0.22 -10.91 25.97
C PRO A 16 -0.43 -9.69 25.33
N THR A 17 -0.35 -9.60 24.00
CA THR A 17 -0.73 -8.39 23.25
C THR A 17 -1.66 -8.76 22.10
N PRO A 18 -2.90 -8.24 22.06
CA PRO A 18 -3.76 -8.37 20.89
C PRO A 18 -3.12 -7.70 19.68
N MET A 19 -3.17 -8.37 18.53
CA MET A 19 -2.62 -7.88 17.27
C MET A 19 -3.58 -8.12 16.11
N ILE A 20 -3.60 -7.20 15.18
CA ILE A 20 -4.35 -7.26 13.93
C ILE A 20 -3.37 -7.10 12.76
N PHE A 21 -3.55 -7.92 11.72
CA PHE A 21 -2.72 -7.89 10.52
C PHE A 21 -3.57 -7.85 9.25
N ALA A 22 -3.20 -6.98 8.32
CA ALA A 22 -3.64 -6.99 6.94
C ALA A 22 -2.47 -7.51 6.08
N LEU A 23 -2.33 -8.82 5.98
CA LEU A 23 -1.20 -9.49 5.32
C LEU A 23 -1.64 -10.50 4.26
N LYS A 24 -2.90 -10.94 4.29
CA LYS A 24 -3.44 -11.89 3.30
C LYS A 24 -3.71 -11.17 1.98
N ILE A 25 -3.49 -11.87 0.89
CA ILE A 25 -3.83 -11.39 -0.46
C ILE A 25 -5.32 -11.02 -0.51
N HIS A 26 -5.64 -9.88 -1.10
CA HIS A 26 -7.01 -9.35 -1.17
C HIS A 26 -7.94 -10.31 -1.91
N PRO A 27 -9.22 -10.50 -1.48
CA PRO A 27 -10.17 -11.44 -2.09
C PRO A 27 -10.37 -11.25 -3.60
N SER A 28 -10.13 -10.06 -4.16
CA SER A 28 -10.18 -9.85 -5.61
C SER A 28 -9.17 -10.67 -6.41
N ARG A 29 -8.22 -11.33 -5.75
CA ARG A 29 -7.20 -12.19 -6.36
C ARG A 29 -7.35 -13.65 -5.95
N ASP A 30 -8.44 -14.03 -5.26
CA ASP A 30 -8.64 -15.42 -4.78
C ASP A 30 -8.56 -16.45 -5.93
N ALA A 31 -9.08 -16.11 -7.11
CA ALA A 31 -9.02 -16.99 -8.28
C ALA A 31 -7.61 -17.21 -8.84
N ASP A 32 -6.68 -16.34 -8.50
CA ASP A 32 -5.28 -16.38 -8.99
C ASP A 32 -4.35 -17.11 -8.01
N ILE A 33 -4.81 -17.49 -6.82
CA ILE A 33 -3.98 -18.13 -5.80
C ILE A 33 -3.79 -19.61 -6.14
N ILE A 34 -2.55 -20.00 -6.42
CA ILE A 34 -2.15 -21.40 -6.71
C ILE A 34 -1.80 -22.12 -5.40
N VAL A 35 -1.02 -21.47 -4.52
CA VAL A 35 -0.67 -21.97 -3.19
C VAL A 35 -1.24 -21.01 -2.16
N ALA A 36 -1.99 -21.55 -1.21
CA ALA A 36 -2.76 -20.78 -0.23
C ALA A 36 -1.89 -19.81 0.56
N ASP A 37 -2.40 -18.57 0.67
CA ASP A 37 -1.86 -17.50 1.50
C ASP A 37 -2.31 -17.70 2.96
N GLU A 38 -1.57 -18.54 3.70
CA GLU A 38 -1.84 -18.82 5.10
C GLU A 38 -0.92 -18.04 6.02
N LEU A 39 -1.50 -17.21 6.90
CA LEU A 39 -0.77 -16.60 7.99
C LEU A 39 -0.51 -17.63 9.08
N ARG A 40 0.76 -17.89 9.39
CA ARG A 40 1.23 -18.82 10.40
C ARG A 40 2.00 -18.08 11.48
N THR A 41 2.01 -18.66 12.69
CA THR A 41 2.74 -18.10 13.83
C THR A 41 3.63 -19.14 14.51
N GLN A 42 4.72 -18.66 15.10
CA GLN A 42 5.61 -19.46 15.94
C GLN A 42 6.03 -18.63 17.19
N PRO A 43 5.66 -19.03 18.41
CA PRO A 43 4.84 -20.21 18.73
C PRO A 43 3.46 -20.15 18.06
N TYR A 44 2.84 -21.30 17.89
CA TYR A 44 1.50 -21.39 17.33
C TYR A 44 0.48 -20.70 18.23
N VAL A 45 -0.34 -19.82 17.63
CA VAL A 45 -1.53 -19.25 18.26
C VAL A 45 -2.72 -19.34 17.29
N PRO A 46 -3.94 -19.58 17.79
CA PRO A 46 -5.14 -19.55 16.95
C PRO A 46 -5.32 -18.17 16.32
N VAL A 47 -5.46 -18.12 15.00
CA VAL A 47 -5.69 -16.88 14.24
C VAL A 47 -7.14 -16.87 13.76
N ARG A 48 -7.83 -15.78 13.98
CA ARG A 48 -9.16 -15.53 13.43
C ARG A 48 -9.04 -14.62 12.21
N HIS A 49 -9.72 -14.97 11.13
CA HIS A 49 -9.78 -14.20 9.89
C HIS A 49 -11.21 -13.70 9.65
N ASP A 50 -11.35 -12.41 9.38
CA ASP A 50 -12.61 -11.76 9.01
C ASP A 50 -12.33 -10.77 7.87
N LEU A 51 -13.38 -10.34 7.17
CA LEU A 51 -13.27 -9.19 6.25
C LEU A 51 -13.58 -7.90 7.01
N ASP A 52 -12.80 -6.86 6.73
CA ASP A 52 -13.07 -5.52 7.23
C ASP A 52 -14.14 -4.79 6.41
N ALA A 53 -14.44 -3.53 6.75
CA ALA A 53 -15.43 -2.72 6.05
C ALA A 53 -15.03 -2.35 4.60
N PHE A 54 -13.77 -2.53 4.22
CA PHE A 54 -13.25 -2.28 2.89
C PHE A 54 -13.13 -3.58 2.05
N GLY A 55 -13.48 -4.72 2.65
CA GLY A 55 -13.36 -6.04 2.01
C GLY A 55 -11.96 -6.65 2.07
N ASN A 56 -11.08 -6.15 2.93
CA ASN A 56 -9.75 -6.71 3.13
C ASN A 56 -9.76 -7.83 4.17
N TRP A 57 -8.88 -8.80 4.04
CA TRP A 57 -8.65 -9.79 5.08
C TRP A 57 -8.00 -9.15 6.31
N CYS A 58 -8.64 -9.34 7.46
CA CYS A 58 -8.17 -8.92 8.77
C CYS A 58 -7.89 -10.17 9.63
N SER A 59 -6.61 -10.41 9.94
CA SER A 59 -6.17 -11.55 10.75
C SER A 59 -5.88 -11.10 12.17
N ARG A 60 -6.55 -11.73 13.17
CA ARG A 60 -6.50 -11.32 14.58
C ARG A 60 -6.08 -12.47 15.50
N PHE A 61 -5.20 -12.16 16.44
CA PHE A 61 -4.80 -13.09 17.51
C PHE A 61 -4.23 -12.33 18.71
N VAL A 62 -3.99 -13.04 19.83
CA VAL A 62 -3.25 -12.50 20.97
C VAL A 62 -1.85 -13.10 20.94
N ALA A 63 -0.84 -12.27 20.67
CA ALA A 63 0.54 -12.67 20.77
C ALA A 63 0.90 -12.99 22.22
N PRO A 64 1.58 -14.12 22.54
CA PRO A 64 2.04 -14.40 23.89
C PRO A 64 3.15 -13.44 24.32
N ALA A 65 3.42 -13.37 25.63
CA ALA A 65 4.63 -12.71 26.10
C ALA A 65 5.88 -13.44 25.56
N GLY A 66 6.89 -12.68 25.17
CA GLY A 66 8.10 -13.19 24.55
C GLY A 66 8.17 -12.87 23.06
N GLU A 67 8.85 -13.71 22.30
CA GLU A 67 9.01 -13.55 20.87
C GLU A 67 7.93 -14.32 20.11
N ILE A 68 7.38 -13.68 19.07
CA ILE A 68 6.47 -14.31 18.11
C ILE A 68 6.93 -14.00 16.69
N ARG A 69 7.01 -15.06 15.87
CA ARG A 69 7.27 -14.97 14.43
C ARG A 69 5.94 -15.16 13.71
N ILE A 70 5.63 -14.24 12.78
CA ILE A 70 4.46 -14.25 11.91
C ILE A 70 4.97 -14.38 10.48
N PHE A 71 4.50 -15.38 9.73
CA PHE A 71 5.01 -15.62 8.39
C PHE A 71 3.94 -16.22 7.48
N GLY A 72 4.10 -15.98 6.19
CA GLY A 72 3.27 -16.55 5.12
C GLY A 72 4.07 -16.63 3.84
N ASP A 73 3.68 -17.57 2.96
CA ASP A 73 4.28 -17.80 1.66
C ASP A 73 3.19 -18.30 0.72
N ALA A 74 3.05 -17.68 -0.43
CA ALA A 74 2.01 -17.98 -1.39
C ALA A 74 2.57 -17.99 -2.82
N LEU A 75 1.88 -18.69 -3.70
CA LEU A 75 2.13 -18.67 -5.14
C LEU A 75 0.88 -18.15 -5.85
N VAL A 76 1.07 -17.12 -6.66
CA VAL A 76 -0.02 -16.44 -7.38
C VAL A 76 0.23 -16.52 -8.87
N GLU A 77 -0.81 -16.82 -9.63
CA GLU A 77 -0.79 -16.66 -11.08
C GLU A 77 -1.06 -15.20 -11.43
N ASP A 78 -0.27 -14.65 -12.33
CA ASP A 78 -0.42 -13.29 -12.85
C ASP A 78 -0.40 -13.30 -14.36
N SER A 79 -1.11 -12.36 -14.98
CA SER A 79 -1.16 -12.24 -16.44
C SER A 79 0.19 -11.95 -17.07
N GLY A 80 1.12 -11.38 -16.30
CA GLY A 80 2.38 -10.85 -16.82
C GLY A 80 2.23 -9.55 -17.63
N ALA A 81 1.00 -9.05 -17.73
CA ALA A 81 0.77 -7.77 -18.38
C ALA A 81 1.07 -6.59 -17.43
N PRO A 82 1.55 -5.45 -17.95
CA PRO A 82 1.71 -4.25 -17.15
C PRO A 82 0.34 -3.69 -16.71
N ASP A 83 0.37 -2.80 -15.72
CA ASP A 83 -0.81 -2.02 -15.31
C ASP A 83 -1.52 -1.44 -16.52
N LEU A 84 -2.86 -1.50 -16.52
CA LEU A 84 -3.66 -1.02 -17.63
C LEU A 84 -3.53 0.50 -17.80
N VAL A 85 -3.18 0.92 -19.00
CA VAL A 85 -3.11 2.33 -19.41
C VAL A 85 -4.29 2.66 -20.33
N ALA A 86 -5.04 3.72 -20.01
CA ALA A 86 -6.23 4.16 -20.76
C ALA A 86 -6.24 5.70 -20.93
N PRO A 87 -5.36 6.28 -21.79
CA PRO A 87 -5.19 7.73 -21.92
C PRO A 87 -6.49 8.48 -22.27
N ASP A 88 -7.43 7.81 -22.93
CA ASP A 88 -8.71 8.37 -23.34
C ASP A 88 -9.83 8.18 -22.31
N ALA A 89 -9.55 7.57 -21.14
CA ALA A 89 -10.58 7.36 -20.12
C ALA A 89 -11.11 8.70 -19.59
N PRO A 90 -12.41 8.99 -19.75
CA PRO A 90 -13.03 10.22 -19.29
C PRO A 90 -13.20 10.19 -17.76
N PRO A 91 -13.46 11.35 -17.14
CA PRO A 91 -13.88 11.38 -15.75
C PRO A 91 -15.25 10.73 -15.60
N THR A 92 -15.49 10.03 -14.50
CA THR A 92 -16.85 9.60 -14.16
C THR A 92 -17.57 10.77 -13.48
N PRO A 93 -18.73 11.26 -14.00
CA PRO A 93 -19.50 12.30 -13.35
C PRO A 93 -19.89 11.91 -11.91
N ILE A 94 -19.92 12.88 -11.00
CA ILE A 94 -20.18 12.62 -9.56
C ILE A 94 -21.53 11.91 -9.36
N GLU A 95 -22.57 12.34 -10.08
CA GLU A 95 -23.90 11.76 -10.03
C GLU A 95 -24.00 10.34 -10.60
N ALA A 96 -23.02 9.93 -11.40
CA ALA A 96 -22.90 8.57 -11.96
C ALA A 96 -21.98 7.64 -11.16
N LEU A 97 -21.36 8.14 -10.10
CA LEU A 97 -20.47 7.34 -9.26
C LEU A 97 -21.25 6.25 -8.51
N PRO A 98 -20.78 5.00 -8.52
CA PRO A 98 -21.38 3.97 -7.70
C PRO A 98 -21.15 4.23 -6.19
N PRO A 99 -22.06 3.79 -5.30
CA PRO A 99 -21.97 4.08 -3.87
C PRO A 99 -20.62 3.72 -3.23
N HIS A 100 -19.99 2.64 -3.69
CA HIS A 100 -18.69 2.21 -3.17
C HIS A 100 -17.52 3.13 -3.55
N ALA A 101 -17.68 4.00 -4.57
CA ALA A 101 -16.65 4.97 -4.94
C ALA A 101 -16.78 6.30 -4.19
N LEU A 102 -17.98 6.65 -3.69
CA LEU A 102 -18.25 7.93 -3.01
C LEU A 102 -17.37 8.12 -1.76
N LEU A 103 -17.11 7.05 -1.02
CA LEU A 103 -16.24 7.08 0.16
C LEU A 103 -14.84 7.64 -0.13
N TYR A 104 -14.37 7.45 -1.34
CA TYR A 104 -13.03 7.82 -1.79
C TYR A 104 -12.93 9.22 -2.41
N LEU A 105 -13.96 10.05 -2.26
CA LEU A 105 -13.94 11.49 -2.56
C LEU A 105 -13.56 12.33 -1.33
N ALA A 106 -13.84 11.82 -0.12
CA ALA A 106 -13.62 12.57 1.11
C ALA A 106 -12.17 12.52 1.55
N GLY A 107 -11.74 13.56 2.30
CA GLY A 107 -10.48 13.55 3.03
C GLY A 107 -10.43 12.42 4.06
N SER A 108 -9.22 12.05 4.48
CA SER A 108 -8.99 10.98 5.44
C SER A 108 -7.77 11.29 6.32
N ARG A 109 -7.38 10.36 7.24
CA ARG A 109 -6.35 10.62 8.26
C ARG A 109 -5.03 11.19 7.69
N TYR A 110 -4.59 10.70 6.54
CA TYR A 110 -3.34 11.11 5.91
C TYR A 110 -3.53 11.91 4.62
N CYS A 111 -4.77 12.12 4.17
CA CYS A 111 -5.09 12.80 2.92
C CYS A 111 -5.98 14.01 3.20
N GLU A 112 -5.36 15.15 3.54
CA GLU A 112 -6.04 16.40 3.89
C GLU A 112 -6.44 17.16 2.62
N THR A 113 -7.63 16.87 2.12
CA THR A 113 -8.17 17.53 0.92
C THR A 113 -8.49 18.99 1.13
N ASP A 114 -8.87 19.38 2.33
CA ASP A 114 -9.17 20.77 2.72
C ASP A 114 -7.94 21.68 2.60
N LEU A 115 -6.76 21.21 2.96
CA LEU A 115 -5.50 21.94 2.85
C LEU A 115 -4.96 21.97 1.41
N LEU A 116 -5.17 20.89 0.66
CA LEU A 116 -4.59 20.71 -0.69
C LEU A 116 -5.51 21.18 -1.82
N ALA A 117 -6.82 21.39 -1.57
CA ALA A 117 -7.77 21.77 -2.62
C ALA A 117 -7.38 23.07 -3.37
N PRO A 118 -7.00 24.18 -2.72
CA PRO A 118 -6.58 25.39 -3.44
C PRO A 118 -5.40 25.14 -4.37
N ILE A 119 -4.41 24.36 -3.91
CA ILE A 119 -3.21 24.01 -4.66
C ILE A 119 -3.55 23.09 -5.85
N ALA A 120 -4.41 22.09 -5.61
CA ALA A 120 -4.83 21.18 -6.67
C ALA A 120 -5.54 21.91 -7.81
N TRP A 121 -6.45 22.85 -7.48
CA TRP A 121 -7.15 23.65 -8.49
C TRP A 121 -6.23 24.64 -9.21
N GLU A 122 -5.26 25.23 -8.54
CA GLU A 122 -4.25 26.08 -9.16
C GLU A 122 -3.40 25.30 -10.18
N LEU A 123 -2.90 24.11 -9.79
CA LEU A 123 -2.01 23.32 -10.60
C LEU A 123 -2.74 22.56 -11.73
N PHE A 124 -3.91 21.98 -11.44
CA PHE A 124 -4.57 21.03 -12.34
C PHE A 124 -5.93 21.49 -12.87
N GLY A 125 -6.44 22.63 -12.46
CA GLY A 125 -7.77 23.10 -12.86
C GLY A 125 -7.93 23.25 -14.37
N ARG A 126 -6.84 23.49 -15.11
CA ARG A 126 -6.82 23.64 -16.57
C ARG A 126 -6.41 22.39 -17.34
N THR A 127 -6.03 21.29 -16.67
CA THR A 127 -5.70 20.03 -17.33
C THR A 127 -6.98 19.36 -17.85
N THR A 128 -6.86 18.59 -18.93
CA THR A 128 -7.98 17.80 -19.45
C THR A 128 -8.48 16.84 -18.37
N PRO A 129 -9.79 16.84 -18.03
CA PRO A 129 -10.35 15.91 -17.06
C PRO A 129 -10.20 14.44 -17.48
N GLY A 130 -10.26 13.54 -16.51
CA GLY A 130 -10.08 12.10 -16.74
C GLY A 130 -8.62 11.67 -16.56
N TRP A 131 -8.19 10.71 -17.37
CA TRP A 131 -6.84 10.13 -17.27
C TRP A 131 -5.74 11.19 -17.29
N ALA A 132 -5.81 12.13 -18.24
CA ALA A 132 -4.78 13.15 -18.41
C ALA A 132 -4.56 13.99 -17.14
N ARG A 133 -5.64 14.29 -16.38
CA ARG A 133 -5.54 15.00 -15.11
C ARG A 133 -4.89 14.14 -14.03
N VAL A 134 -5.26 12.86 -13.92
CA VAL A 134 -4.64 11.95 -12.96
C VAL A 134 -3.16 11.77 -13.29
N GLN A 135 -2.81 11.61 -14.56
CA GLN A 135 -1.41 11.51 -14.98
C GLN A 135 -0.62 12.78 -14.66
N ALA A 136 -1.19 13.96 -14.90
CA ALA A 136 -0.54 15.22 -14.53
C ALA A 136 -0.30 15.35 -13.01
N ILE A 137 -1.23 14.83 -12.19
CA ILE A 137 -1.04 14.74 -10.74
C ILE A 137 0.09 13.76 -10.39
N VAL A 138 0.14 12.59 -11.04
CA VAL A 138 1.20 11.59 -10.84
C VAL A 138 2.55 12.15 -11.21
N ASP A 139 2.68 12.80 -12.38
CA ASP A 139 3.90 13.44 -12.85
C ASP A 139 4.38 14.50 -11.85
N PHE A 140 3.46 15.37 -11.42
CA PHE A 140 3.77 16.38 -10.42
C PHE A 140 4.29 15.78 -9.12
N VAL A 141 3.62 14.78 -8.56
CA VAL A 141 4.01 14.15 -7.30
C VAL A 141 5.35 13.45 -7.43
N HIS A 142 5.60 12.78 -8.58
CA HIS A 142 6.86 12.12 -8.90
C HIS A 142 8.04 13.10 -8.84
N ASP A 143 7.88 14.26 -9.48
CA ASP A 143 8.92 15.28 -9.56
C ASP A 143 9.05 16.11 -8.27
N HIS A 144 7.95 16.25 -7.52
CA HIS A 144 7.88 17.07 -6.31
C HIS A 144 8.50 16.40 -5.10
N LEU A 145 8.38 15.08 -4.97
CA LEU A 145 8.87 14.32 -3.82
C LEU A 145 10.18 13.57 -4.14
N ARG A 146 11.18 13.70 -3.27
CA ARG A 146 12.36 12.86 -3.30
C ARG A 146 12.12 11.60 -2.47
N PHE A 147 12.29 10.45 -3.09
CA PHE A 147 12.18 9.15 -2.41
C PHE A 147 13.43 8.81 -1.60
N GLY A 148 13.26 8.23 -0.38
CA GLY A 148 14.32 7.63 0.43
C GLY A 148 13.75 6.98 1.68
N TYR A 149 14.25 5.81 2.04
CA TYR A 149 13.83 5.11 3.26
C TYR A 149 14.22 5.85 4.53
N GLU A 150 15.28 6.66 4.48
CA GLU A 150 15.70 7.57 5.55
C GLU A 150 14.65 8.62 5.90
N PHE A 151 13.69 8.86 4.99
CA PHE A 151 12.58 9.80 5.20
C PHE A 151 11.33 9.11 5.76
N ALA A 152 11.38 7.80 6.06
CA ALA A 152 10.22 7.08 6.59
C ALA A 152 9.76 7.70 7.92
N ARG A 153 8.50 8.16 7.95
CA ARG A 153 7.85 8.72 9.15
C ARG A 153 6.38 8.30 9.17
N ALA A 154 6.00 7.51 10.17
CA ALA A 154 4.67 6.92 10.26
C ALA A 154 3.53 7.97 10.32
N THR A 155 3.81 9.17 10.82
CA THR A 155 2.83 10.24 11.01
C THR A 155 2.70 11.19 9.83
N ARG A 156 3.60 11.14 8.82
CA ARG A 156 3.58 12.11 7.70
C ARG A 156 2.26 12.04 6.95
N THR A 157 1.63 13.21 6.78
CA THR A 157 0.40 13.41 6.03
C THR A 157 0.71 13.87 4.59
N ALA A 158 -0.31 13.93 3.74
CA ALA A 158 -0.16 14.43 2.37
C ALA A 158 0.28 15.91 2.35
N TRP A 159 -0.29 16.73 3.25
CA TRP A 159 0.11 18.11 3.39
C TRP A 159 1.57 18.28 3.82
N GLU A 160 2.01 17.54 4.83
CA GLU A 160 3.40 17.54 5.27
C GLU A 160 4.35 17.04 4.16
N GLY A 161 3.96 15.97 3.43
CA GLY A 161 4.70 15.49 2.27
C GLY A 161 4.87 16.56 1.20
N TYR A 162 3.79 17.29 0.87
CA TYR A 162 3.84 18.41 -0.05
C TYR A 162 4.83 19.49 0.39
N GLN A 163 4.84 19.85 1.68
CA GLN A 163 5.74 20.87 2.20
C GLN A 163 7.19 20.43 2.30
N GLU A 164 7.44 19.21 2.78
CA GLU A 164 8.78 18.68 3.05
C GLU A 164 9.48 18.16 1.79
N ARG A 165 8.72 17.81 0.74
CA ARG A 165 9.23 17.31 -0.55
C ARG A 165 10.08 16.04 -0.44
N VAL A 166 9.82 15.20 0.55
CA VAL A 166 10.50 13.92 0.77
C VAL A 166 9.50 12.88 1.26
N GLY A 167 9.77 11.61 1.00
CA GLY A 167 8.90 10.55 1.52
C GLY A 167 9.27 9.16 1.03
N VAL A 168 8.44 8.18 1.45
CA VAL A 168 8.44 6.80 0.97
C VAL A 168 7.22 6.55 0.08
N CYS A 169 7.08 5.35 -0.49
CA CYS A 169 5.99 5.01 -1.43
C CYS A 169 4.59 5.42 -0.91
N ARG A 170 4.34 5.25 0.39
CA ARG A 170 3.10 5.66 1.06
C ARG A 170 2.85 7.16 0.93
N ASP A 171 3.87 7.99 1.11
CA ASP A 171 3.74 9.45 1.09
C ASP A 171 3.45 9.97 -0.33
N PHE A 172 4.06 9.36 -1.35
CA PHE A 172 3.73 9.61 -2.76
C PHE A 172 2.27 9.28 -3.07
N ALA A 173 1.80 8.12 -2.62
CA ALA A 173 0.41 7.70 -2.83
C ALA A 173 -0.56 8.64 -2.10
N HIS A 174 -0.29 9.01 -0.85
CA HIS A 174 -1.16 9.92 -0.07
C HIS A 174 -1.29 11.30 -0.73
N LEU A 175 -0.17 11.89 -1.19
CA LEU A 175 -0.22 13.18 -1.86
C LEU A 175 -1.02 13.10 -3.16
N ALA A 176 -0.77 12.08 -3.99
CA ALA A 176 -1.52 11.88 -5.23
C ALA A 176 -3.03 11.67 -4.97
N ILE A 177 -3.39 10.85 -3.96
CA ILE A 177 -4.78 10.64 -3.54
C ILE A 177 -5.44 11.93 -3.12
N ALA A 178 -4.80 12.71 -2.24
CA ALA A 178 -5.36 13.96 -1.75
C ALA A 178 -5.59 14.97 -2.88
N LEU A 179 -4.66 15.08 -3.82
CA LEU A 179 -4.79 15.93 -5.01
C LEU A 179 -5.91 15.43 -5.96
N CYS A 180 -6.01 14.12 -6.21
CA CYS A 180 -7.11 13.55 -7.01
C CYS A 180 -8.47 13.85 -6.39
N ARG A 181 -8.64 13.60 -5.09
CA ARG A 181 -9.90 13.87 -4.37
C ARG A 181 -10.25 15.35 -4.36
N SER A 182 -9.27 16.24 -4.21
CA SER A 182 -9.44 17.68 -4.32
C SER A 182 -9.93 18.11 -5.71
N MET A 183 -9.66 17.32 -6.73
CA MET A 183 -10.15 17.50 -8.11
C MET A 183 -11.42 16.69 -8.43
N ASN A 184 -12.14 16.21 -7.40
CA ASN A 184 -13.36 15.41 -7.49
C ASN A 184 -13.17 14.06 -8.21
N ILE A 185 -11.98 13.46 -8.11
CA ILE A 185 -11.69 12.15 -8.65
C ILE A 185 -11.59 11.16 -7.48
N PRO A 186 -12.47 10.14 -7.38
CA PRO A 186 -12.34 9.13 -6.34
C PRO A 186 -10.98 8.44 -6.46
N ALA A 187 -10.25 8.39 -5.35
CA ALA A 187 -8.94 7.75 -5.29
C ALA A 187 -8.79 6.98 -3.99
N ARG A 188 -8.26 5.75 -4.06
CA ARG A 188 -8.07 4.87 -2.91
C ARG A 188 -6.64 4.38 -2.79
N TYR A 189 -6.18 4.25 -1.58
CA TYR A 189 -4.88 3.71 -1.25
C TYR A 189 -4.87 2.20 -1.40
N CYS A 190 -3.76 1.68 -1.93
CA CYS A 190 -3.50 0.26 -2.04
C CYS A 190 -2.16 -0.07 -1.42
N THR A 191 -2.08 -1.20 -0.73
CA THR A 191 -0.82 -1.80 -0.30
C THR A 191 -0.75 -3.25 -0.75
N GLY A 192 0.48 -3.74 -0.98
CA GLY A 192 0.68 -5.11 -1.42
C GLY A 192 2.10 -5.39 -1.87
N TYR A 193 2.25 -6.47 -2.59
CA TYR A 193 3.53 -6.89 -3.16
C TYR A 193 3.75 -6.25 -4.53
N LEU A 194 4.98 -5.81 -4.77
CA LEU A 194 5.44 -5.31 -6.07
C LEU A 194 6.93 -5.61 -6.20
N GLY A 195 7.26 -6.67 -6.90
CA GLY A 195 8.63 -7.09 -7.17
C GLY A 195 9.29 -6.32 -8.32
N ASP A 196 10.59 -6.51 -8.49
CA ASP A 196 11.36 -5.94 -9.61
C ASP A 196 11.19 -6.79 -10.88
N ILE A 197 9.91 -7.08 -11.23
CA ILE A 197 9.54 -7.86 -12.42
C ILE A 197 9.48 -6.92 -13.62
N GLY A 198 10.23 -7.27 -14.68
CA GLY A 198 10.28 -6.46 -15.91
C GLY A 198 11.02 -5.13 -15.78
N VAL A 199 11.68 -4.86 -14.64
CA VAL A 199 12.49 -3.68 -14.39
C VAL A 199 13.85 -4.07 -13.81
N PRO A 200 14.87 -3.18 -13.84
CA PRO A 200 16.14 -3.45 -13.19
C PRO A 200 15.98 -3.72 -11.70
N ALA A 201 16.67 -4.74 -11.19
CA ALA A 201 16.62 -5.11 -9.78
C ALA A 201 17.16 -3.98 -8.89
N SER A 202 16.42 -3.67 -7.83
CA SER A 202 16.83 -2.73 -6.79
C SER A 202 17.82 -3.40 -5.83
N SER A 203 18.80 -2.64 -5.34
CA SER A 203 19.66 -3.08 -4.24
C SER A 203 19.02 -2.85 -2.85
N ALA A 204 17.89 -2.15 -2.80
CA ALA A 204 17.16 -1.91 -1.56
C ALA A 204 16.47 -3.19 -1.08
N PRO A 205 16.33 -3.38 0.25
CA PRO A 205 15.53 -4.48 0.77
C PRO A 205 14.09 -4.41 0.24
N MET A 206 13.51 -5.57 -0.09
CA MET A 206 12.12 -5.67 -0.48
C MET A 206 11.21 -5.30 0.69
N ASP A 207 10.15 -4.54 0.41
CA ASP A 207 9.12 -4.09 1.34
C ASP A 207 7.73 -4.22 0.70
N PHE A 208 6.69 -4.10 1.50
CA PHE A 208 5.36 -3.86 0.95
C PHE A 208 5.33 -2.51 0.25
N SER A 209 4.76 -2.50 -0.94
CA SER A 209 4.61 -1.27 -1.72
C SER A 209 3.29 -0.59 -1.45
N GLY A 210 3.28 0.75 -1.54
CA GLY A 210 2.08 1.57 -1.54
C GLY A 210 1.91 2.25 -2.89
N TRP A 211 0.69 2.18 -3.43
CA TRP A 211 0.25 2.87 -4.65
C TRP A 211 -1.19 3.33 -4.47
N PHE A 212 -1.82 3.83 -5.52
CA PHE A 212 -3.23 4.18 -5.45
C PHE A 212 -4.00 3.74 -6.69
N GLU A 213 -5.32 3.71 -6.58
CA GLU A 213 -6.21 3.52 -7.69
C GLU A 213 -7.13 4.73 -7.81
N ALA A 214 -7.34 5.24 -9.04
CA ALA A 214 -8.30 6.29 -9.36
C ALA A 214 -9.49 5.72 -10.13
N PHE A 215 -10.70 6.23 -9.85
CA PHE A 215 -11.92 5.78 -10.50
C PHE A 215 -12.25 6.68 -11.71
N LEU A 216 -12.11 6.11 -12.88
CA LEU A 216 -12.34 6.78 -14.16
C LEU A 216 -13.17 5.86 -15.06
N ASP A 217 -14.01 6.40 -15.91
CA ASP A 217 -14.78 5.64 -16.90
C ASP A 217 -15.48 4.39 -16.30
N GLY A 218 -16.05 4.55 -15.10
CA GLY A 218 -16.78 3.47 -14.42
C GLY A 218 -15.93 2.36 -13.80
N ARG A 219 -14.58 2.50 -13.73
CA ARG A 219 -13.69 1.48 -13.18
C ARG A 219 -12.47 2.06 -12.45
N TRP A 220 -11.82 1.23 -11.66
CA TRP A 220 -10.57 1.57 -10.98
C TRP A 220 -9.35 1.28 -11.87
N TYR A 221 -8.42 2.23 -11.92
CA TYR A 221 -7.13 2.11 -12.60
C TYR A 221 -6.00 2.33 -11.60
N ALA A 222 -4.98 1.48 -11.65
CA ALA A 222 -3.79 1.61 -10.81
C ALA A 222 -2.87 2.73 -11.32
N PHE A 223 -2.38 3.54 -10.39
CA PHE A 223 -1.38 4.58 -10.61
C PHE A 223 -0.31 4.52 -9.51
N ASP A 224 0.90 4.86 -9.86
CA ASP A 224 2.04 4.81 -8.94
C ASP A 224 2.92 6.06 -9.11
N ALA A 225 2.70 7.04 -8.24
CA ALA A 225 3.44 8.29 -8.31
C ALA A 225 4.93 8.16 -7.95
N ARG A 226 5.33 7.09 -7.23
CA ARG A 226 6.75 6.84 -6.94
C ARG A 226 7.51 6.40 -8.20
N HIS A 227 6.96 5.42 -8.94
CA HIS A 227 7.64 4.86 -10.11
C HIS A 227 7.29 5.58 -11.41
N ASN A 228 6.11 6.18 -11.48
CA ASN A 228 5.54 6.88 -12.63
C ASN A 228 5.62 6.07 -13.93
N MET A 229 5.34 4.79 -13.83
CA MET A 229 5.33 3.85 -14.94
C MET A 229 4.41 2.66 -14.66
N PRO A 230 3.80 2.06 -15.69
CA PRO A 230 3.09 0.80 -15.55
C PRO A 230 4.04 -0.31 -15.06
N ARG A 231 3.61 -1.10 -14.09
CA ARG A 231 4.40 -2.20 -13.52
C ARG A 231 3.70 -3.53 -13.76
N VAL A 232 4.47 -4.61 -13.73
CA VAL A 232 3.99 -5.99 -13.82
C VAL A 232 3.96 -6.60 -12.42
N GLY A 233 2.96 -7.45 -12.15
CA GLY A 233 2.93 -8.28 -10.95
C GLY A 233 2.55 -7.53 -9.67
N ARG A 234 1.61 -6.55 -9.73
CA ARG A 234 0.99 -5.98 -8.53
C ARG A 234 0.05 -6.98 -7.89
N ILE A 235 0.37 -7.40 -6.68
CA ILE A 235 -0.49 -8.28 -5.88
C ILE A 235 -0.99 -7.49 -4.68
N VAL A 236 -2.24 -7.04 -4.76
CA VAL A 236 -2.86 -6.23 -3.70
C VAL A 236 -3.14 -7.09 -2.46
N ILE A 237 -2.83 -6.53 -1.30
CA ILE A 237 -3.17 -7.09 0.02
C ILE A 237 -4.41 -6.37 0.55
N ALA A 238 -4.40 -5.04 0.55
CA ALA A 238 -5.50 -4.27 1.10
C ALA A 238 -5.72 -2.94 0.36
N ARG A 239 -6.98 -2.47 0.42
CA ARG A 239 -7.45 -1.19 -0.10
C ARG A 239 -8.13 -0.39 1.00
N GLY A 240 -7.94 0.91 1.01
CA GLY A 240 -8.57 1.81 1.99
C GLY A 240 -8.54 3.26 1.54
N ARG A 241 -8.99 4.18 2.41
CA ARG A 241 -8.93 5.61 2.11
C ARG A 241 -7.50 6.13 2.13
N ASP A 242 -6.71 5.62 3.07
CA ASP A 242 -5.29 5.87 3.22
C ASP A 242 -4.64 4.73 4.04
N ALA A 243 -3.37 4.87 4.40
CA ALA A 243 -2.64 3.82 5.11
C ALA A 243 -3.16 3.53 6.54
N ALA A 244 -3.98 4.39 7.14
CA ALA A 244 -4.58 4.11 8.44
C ALA A 244 -5.63 2.98 8.37
N ASP A 245 -6.35 2.89 7.24
CA ASP A 245 -7.35 1.84 7.02
C ASP A 245 -6.73 0.47 6.70
N VAL A 246 -5.47 0.44 6.26
CA VAL A 246 -4.78 -0.76 5.73
C VAL A 246 -3.44 -1.02 6.40
N ALA A 247 -3.32 -0.70 7.68
CA ALA A 247 -2.10 -0.94 8.43
C ALA A 247 -1.70 -2.43 8.36
N ILE A 248 -0.48 -2.71 7.92
CA ILE A 248 0.07 -4.07 7.81
C ILE A 248 0.02 -4.80 9.15
N SER A 249 0.28 -4.07 10.24
CA SER A 249 0.14 -4.57 11.60
C SER A 249 -0.35 -3.47 12.54
N THR A 250 -1.21 -3.84 13.49
CA THR A 250 -1.65 -2.99 14.60
C THR A 250 -1.53 -3.80 15.88
N ALA A 251 -0.80 -3.27 16.86
CA ALA A 251 -0.64 -3.88 18.18
C ALA A 251 -1.39 -3.06 19.24
N PHE A 252 -2.13 -3.72 20.11
CA PHE A 252 -2.87 -3.10 21.22
C PHE A 252 -2.10 -3.30 22.53
N GLY A 253 -0.88 -2.83 22.55
CA GLY A 253 0.05 -2.91 23.67
C GLY A 253 1.50 -2.70 23.20
N PRO A 254 2.45 -2.66 24.14
CA PRO A 254 3.85 -2.47 23.80
C PRO A 254 4.40 -3.67 23.00
N THR A 255 5.00 -3.40 21.86
CA THR A 255 5.67 -4.40 21.02
C THR A 255 6.92 -3.79 20.39
N LEU A 256 7.89 -4.64 20.07
CA LEU A 256 9.08 -4.27 19.33
C LEU A 256 9.17 -5.13 18.07
N LEU A 257 9.14 -4.52 16.90
CA LEU A 257 9.43 -5.21 15.64
C LEU A 257 10.95 -5.47 15.58
N LYS A 258 11.34 -6.74 15.65
CA LYS A 258 12.75 -7.17 15.67
C LYS A 258 13.29 -7.52 14.28
N SER A 259 12.42 -8.06 13.42
CA SER A 259 12.77 -8.44 12.06
C SER A 259 11.58 -8.26 11.13
N PHE A 260 11.88 -7.85 9.91
CA PHE A 260 10.90 -7.62 8.86
C PHE A 260 11.50 -8.07 7.53
N ARG A 261 10.84 -9.00 6.84
CA ARG A 261 11.27 -9.51 5.54
C ARG A 261 10.05 -9.70 4.65
N VAL A 262 10.16 -9.27 3.41
CA VAL A 262 9.15 -9.46 2.36
C VAL A 262 9.86 -9.98 1.12
N TRP A 263 9.20 -10.82 0.35
CA TRP A 263 9.70 -11.28 -0.95
C TRP A 263 8.59 -11.27 -1.99
N THR A 264 8.98 -10.99 -3.21
CA THR A 264 8.13 -11.00 -4.41
C THR A 264 9.00 -11.40 -5.58
N ASP A 265 8.93 -12.66 -5.98
CA ASP A 265 9.84 -13.25 -6.96
C ASP A 265 9.05 -13.89 -8.10
N GLU A 266 9.48 -13.67 -9.33
CA GLU A 266 9.00 -14.47 -10.47
C GLU A 266 9.54 -15.90 -10.37
N VAL A 267 8.64 -16.89 -10.46
CA VAL A 267 9.03 -18.31 -10.42
C VAL A 267 9.66 -18.71 -11.76
N GLY A 268 10.93 -19.05 -11.72
CA GLY A 268 11.74 -19.37 -12.91
C GLY A 268 12.89 -18.39 -13.17
N ASP A 269 12.91 -17.23 -12.55
CA ASP A 269 14.05 -16.29 -12.58
C ASP A 269 15.05 -16.69 -11.48
N ARG A 270 16.16 -17.33 -11.87
CA ARG A 270 17.25 -17.72 -10.95
C ARG A 270 18.15 -16.53 -10.61
N ARG A 271 17.62 -15.51 -9.95
CA ARG A 271 18.46 -14.46 -9.35
C ARG A 271 18.74 -14.79 -7.89
N PRO A 272 19.99 -14.69 -7.41
CA PRO A 272 20.29 -14.96 -6.01
C PRO A 272 19.63 -13.91 -5.12
N HIS A 273 18.87 -14.35 -4.13
CA HIS A 273 18.33 -13.51 -3.08
C HIS A 273 19.44 -12.74 -2.37
N HIS A 274 19.37 -11.44 -2.32
CA HIS A 274 20.28 -10.61 -1.53
C HIS A 274 20.05 -10.85 -0.03
N ALA A 275 21.15 -11.25 0.62
CA ALA A 275 21.20 -11.51 2.05
C ALA A 275 21.06 -10.21 2.86
N PHE A 276 20.22 -10.30 3.91
CA PHE A 276 20.27 -9.56 5.18
C PHE A 276 20.61 -8.07 5.16
N ALA A 277 19.61 -7.24 5.43
CA ALA A 277 19.81 -5.94 6.06
C ALA A 277 19.24 -5.99 7.49
N THR A 278 20.14 -6.17 8.46
CA THR A 278 19.89 -5.85 9.86
C THR A 278 20.18 -4.36 10.04
N GLY A 279 19.18 -3.55 10.31
CA GLY A 279 19.43 -2.16 10.67
C GLY A 279 18.27 -1.22 10.40
N TRP A 280 17.22 -1.29 11.20
CA TRP A 280 16.34 -0.15 11.41
C TRP A 280 16.64 0.42 12.79
N GLY A 281 16.98 1.72 12.82
CA GLY A 281 17.24 2.45 14.05
C GLY A 281 16.04 2.39 15.00
N SER A 282 16.35 2.33 16.28
CA SER A 282 15.50 2.09 17.43
C SER A 282 14.60 3.27 17.83
N ASP A 283 13.88 3.93 16.91
CA ASP A 283 13.06 5.10 17.26
C ASP A 283 11.63 5.08 16.69
N ALA A 284 11.03 3.92 16.48
CA ALA A 284 9.60 3.84 16.19
C ALA A 284 8.82 3.29 17.40
N MET A 285 8.83 4.04 18.51
CA MET A 285 7.78 3.91 19.52
C MET A 285 6.51 4.55 18.93
N VAL A 286 5.55 3.74 18.54
CA VAL A 286 4.18 4.20 18.29
C VAL A 286 3.51 4.36 19.66
N PRO A 287 3.17 5.59 20.12
CA PRO A 287 2.41 5.73 21.34
C PRO A 287 0.99 5.19 21.09
N GLY A 288 0.57 4.26 21.94
CA GLY A 288 -0.81 3.87 22.03
C GLY A 288 -1.67 5.09 22.34
N THR A 289 -2.61 5.39 21.48
CA THR A 289 -3.64 6.38 21.75
C THR A 289 -4.63 5.79 22.74
N SER A 290 -4.69 6.38 23.93
CA SER A 290 -5.83 6.27 24.87
C SER A 290 -7.10 6.85 24.27
#